data_8888e1b9ccf7b6928607302fbe699602
#
_entry.id   8888e1b9ccf7b6928607302fbe699602
#
_cell.length_a   1.000
_cell.length_b   1.000
_cell.length_c   1.000
_cell.angle_alpha   90.00
_cell.angle_beta   90.00
_cell.angle_gamma   90.00
#
_symmetry.space_group_name_H-M   'P 1'
#
loop_
_entity.id
_entity.type
_entity.pdbx_description
1 polymer ?
#
loop_
_entity_poly.entity_id
_entity_poly.type
_entity_poly.pdbx_seq_one_letter_code
_entity_poly.pdbx_strand_id
1 'polypeptide(L)'
;MNILFFLHPKQEVAYVYDDCTLRQVLETMEHHKYASIPMLNRQGEYVGTITEGDLLWGMKKYTNLNLKEAEHIFIHDFERKADYVAVAADSDMKDLISRAMSQNFVPVVDDQNKFIGIITCLLYTSPS
;
A
#
# COMPACT_ATOMS: atom_id res chain seq x y z
N MET A 1 13.14 -17.08 -13.41
CA MET A 1 13.52 -15.65 -13.33
C MET A 1 13.21 -15.14 -11.93
N ASN A 2 14.14 -14.44 -11.33
CA ASN A 2 13.97 -13.90 -9.99
C ASN A 2 13.01 -12.70 -10.04
N ILE A 3 11.99 -12.70 -9.18
CA ILE A 3 11.02 -11.61 -9.16
C ILE A 3 11.64 -10.27 -8.76
N LEU A 4 12.76 -10.29 -8.04
CA LEU A 4 13.43 -9.06 -7.62
C LEU A 4 13.97 -8.25 -8.79
N PHE A 5 14.06 -8.84 -9.98
CA PHE A 5 14.41 -8.11 -11.18
C PHE A 5 13.42 -6.97 -11.46
N PHE A 6 12.18 -7.13 -11.03
CA PHE A 6 11.13 -6.13 -11.27
C PHE A 6 10.86 -5.23 -10.06
N LEU A 7 11.64 -5.37 -9.01
CA LEU A 7 11.39 -4.66 -7.77
C LEU A 7 11.65 -3.16 -7.88
N HIS A 8 10.67 -2.37 -7.43
CA HIS A 8 10.89 -0.98 -7.09
C HIS A 8 11.25 -0.95 -5.61
N PRO A 9 12.50 -0.65 -5.27
CA PRO A 9 12.94 -0.77 -3.87
C PRO A 9 12.26 0.25 -2.96
N LYS A 10 12.22 -0.10 -1.69
CA LYS A 10 11.57 0.71 -0.65
C LYS A 10 11.96 2.18 -0.71
N GLN A 11 13.22 2.48 -1.00
CA GLN A 11 13.72 3.86 -1.04
C GLN A 11 13.10 4.70 -2.16
N GLU A 12 12.54 4.05 -3.16
CA GLU A 12 11.94 4.71 -4.32
C GLU A 12 10.41 4.74 -4.27
N VAL A 13 9.81 4.16 -3.24
CA VAL A 13 8.35 4.03 -3.14
C VAL A 13 7.85 4.80 -1.96
N ALA A 14 6.68 5.42 -2.11
CA ALA A 14 6.02 6.04 -0.98
C ALA A 14 5.25 4.98 -0.18
N TYR A 15 5.25 5.14 1.13
CA TYR A 15 4.48 4.32 2.04
C TYR A 15 4.11 5.15 3.25
N VAL A 16 3.18 4.66 4.07
CA VAL A 16 2.80 5.31 5.32
C VAL A 16 2.97 4.34 6.47
N TYR A 17 3.12 4.88 7.68
CA TYR A 17 3.13 4.07 8.88
C TYR A 17 1.72 3.92 9.43
N ASP A 18 1.46 2.82 10.12
CA ASP A 18 0.15 2.52 10.66
C ASP A 18 -0.27 3.46 11.80
N ASP A 19 0.67 4.22 12.36
CA ASP A 19 0.38 5.25 13.36
C ASP A 19 0.17 6.65 12.78
N CYS A 20 0.13 6.77 11.45
CA CYS A 20 -0.18 8.03 10.80
C CYS A 20 -1.67 8.38 10.94
N THR A 21 -1.97 9.67 10.90
CA THR A 21 -3.35 10.13 10.87
C THR A 21 -3.91 10.02 9.45
N LEU A 22 -5.22 10.03 9.37
CA LEU A 22 -5.91 10.05 8.08
C LEU A 22 -5.41 11.21 7.21
N ARG A 23 -5.22 12.39 7.81
CA ARG A 23 -4.73 13.55 7.09
C ARG A 23 -3.36 13.32 6.46
N GLN A 24 -2.45 12.72 7.23
CA GLN A 24 -1.11 12.42 6.71
C GLN A 24 -1.15 11.46 5.53
N VAL A 25 -2.01 10.46 5.61
CA VAL A 25 -2.18 9.51 4.51
C VAL A 25 -2.73 10.21 3.26
N LEU A 26 -3.75 11.04 3.44
CA LEU A 26 -4.34 11.80 2.32
C LEU A 26 -3.31 12.70 1.64
N GLU A 27 -2.50 13.40 2.43
CA GLU A 27 -1.47 14.28 1.89
C GLU A 27 -0.42 13.49 1.13
N THR A 28 0.00 12.34 1.65
CA THR A 28 1.00 11.50 0.98
C THR A 28 0.47 10.97 -0.34
N MET A 29 -0.76 10.47 -0.36
CA MET A 29 -1.36 9.94 -1.59
C MET A 29 -1.58 11.03 -2.62
N GLU A 30 -2.01 12.21 -2.19
CA GLU A 30 -2.20 13.34 -3.09
C GLU A 30 -0.87 13.79 -3.71
N HIS A 31 0.17 13.89 -2.89
CA HIS A 31 1.48 14.31 -3.36
C HIS A 31 2.04 13.37 -4.42
N HIS A 32 1.88 12.07 -4.24
CA HIS A 32 2.41 11.07 -5.15
C HIS A 32 1.42 10.63 -6.22
N LYS A 33 0.16 11.09 -6.15
CA LYS A 33 -0.91 10.70 -7.08
C LYS A 33 -1.17 9.19 -7.05
N TYR A 34 -1.08 8.59 -5.88
CA TYR A 34 -1.29 7.15 -5.72
C TYR A 34 -2.77 6.82 -5.51
N ALA A 35 -3.22 5.75 -6.15
CA ALA A 35 -4.56 5.20 -5.92
C ALA A 35 -4.59 4.26 -4.71
N SER A 36 -3.45 3.76 -4.31
CA SER A 36 -3.28 2.90 -3.14
C SER A 36 -1.86 3.03 -2.63
N ILE A 37 -1.66 2.81 -1.34
CA ILE A 37 -0.35 3.01 -0.72
C ILE A 37 -0.08 1.93 0.33
N PRO A 38 1.15 1.37 0.36
CA PRO A 38 1.50 0.39 1.39
C PRO A 38 1.55 1.02 2.77
N MET A 39 1.14 0.25 3.77
CA MET A 39 1.19 0.66 5.16
C MET A 39 2.12 -0.28 5.92
N LEU A 40 3.05 0.31 6.68
CA LEU A 40 4.06 -0.41 7.45
C LEU A 40 3.88 -0.10 8.93
N ASN A 41 4.35 -1.01 9.79
CA ASN A 41 4.51 -0.66 11.20
C ASN A 41 5.89 -0.03 11.42
N ARG A 42 6.18 0.37 12.65
CA ARG A 42 7.45 1.03 12.97
C ARG A 42 8.65 0.09 12.93
N GLN A 43 8.41 -1.20 12.90
CA GLN A 43 9.45 -2.19 12.70
C GLN A 43 9.78 -2.41 11.22
N GLY A 44 9.07 -1.73 10.32
CA GLY A 44 9.29 -1.85 8.88
C GLY A 44 8.59 -3.02 8.23
N GLU A 45 7.69 -3.67 8.95
CA GLU A 45 6.92 -4.80 8.41
C GLU A 45 5.71 -4.30 7.63
N TYR A 46 5.38 -5.00 6.56
CA TYR A 46 4.18 -4.70 5.78
C TYR A 46 2.96 -5.15 6.58
N VAL A 47 2.02 -4.25 6.82
CA VAL A 47 0.81 -4.55 7.59
C VAL A 47 -0.47 -4.40 6.77
N GLY A 48 -0.40 -3.80 5.61
CA GLY A 48 -1.58 -3.70 4.75
C GLY A 48 -1.45 -2.61 3.71
N THR A 49 -2.51 -2.38 2.96
CA THR A 49 -2.55 -1.36 1.92
C THR A 49 -3.82 -0.53 2.08
N ILE A 50 -3.67 0.77 1.94
CA ILE A 50 -4.79 1.72 1.97
C ILE A 50 -5.14 2.08 0.54
N THR A 51 -6.40 1.94 0.17
CA THR A 51 -6.89 2.30 -1.16
C THR A 51 -7.75 3.56 -1.08
N GLU A 52 -7.98 4.19 -2.23
CA GLU A 52 -8.90 5.32 -2.32
C GLU A 52 -10.29 4.97 -1.80
N GLY A 53 -10.75 3.75 -2.09
CA GLY A 53 -12.04 3.29 -1.59
C GLY A 53 -12.08 3.20 -0.08
N ASP A 54 -11.00 2.68 0.54
CA ASP A 54 -10.92 2.63 1.99
C ASP A 54 -11.03 4.02 2.61
N LEU A 55 -10.35 4.99 1.99
CA LEU A 55 -10.36 6.37 2.48
C LEU A 55 -11.74 6.99 2.34
N LEU A 56 -12.40 6.79 1.20
CA LEU A 56 -13.73 7.34 0.96
C LEU A 56 -14.74 6.82 1.99
N TRP A 57 -14.80 5.52 2.17
CA TRP A 57 -15.76 4.92 3.09
C TRP A 57 -15.40 5.20 4.54
N GLY A 58 -14.10 5.24 4.84
CA GLY A 58 -13.64 5.58 6.18
C GLY A 58 -13.97 7.02 6.55
N MET A 59 -13.77 7.95 5.62
CA MET A 59 -14.13 9.35 5.87
C MET A 59 -15.62 9.51 6.11
N LYS A 60 -16.44 8.83 5.33
CA LYS A 60 -17.88 8.87 5.53
C LYS A 60 -18.27 8.33 6.89
N LYS A 61 -17.66 7.23 7.31
CA LYS A 61 -17.99 6.55 8.56
C LYS A 61 -17.50 7.30 9.79
N TYR A 62 -16.25 7.78 9.76
CA TYR A 62 -15.58 8.29 10.96
C TYR A 62 -15.57 9.81 11.06
N THR A 63 -15.69 10.52 9.95
CA THR A 63 -15.58 11.99 9.96
C THR A 63 -16.79 12.68 9.37
N ASN A 64 -17.76 11.93 8.88
CA ASN A 64 -18.90 12.46 8.14
C ASN A 64 -18.43 13.41 7.01
N LEU A 65 -17.33 13.04 6.36
CA LEU A 65 -16.71 13.78 5.25
C LEU A 65 -16.10 15.12 5.68
N ASN A 66 -15.87 15.33 6.97
CA ASN A 66 -15.24 16.55 7.48
C ASN A 66 -13.72 16.36 7.55
N LEU A 67 -12.99 17.08 6.71
CA LEU A 67 -11.53 16.96 6.65
C LEU A 67 -10.84 17.43 7.94
N LYS A 68 -11.47 18.31 8.71
CA LYS A 68 -10.86 18.78 9.97
C LYS A 68 -10.74 17.66 10.99
N GLU A 69 -11.63 16.68 10.94
CA GLU A 69 -11.56 15.53 11.84
C GLU A 69 -10.45 14.57 11.46
N ALA A 70 -9.92 14.66 10.25
CA ALA A 70 -8.90 13.75 9.76
C ALA A 70 -7.60 13.81 10.57
N GLU A 71 -7.34 14.90 11.28
CA GLU A 71 -6.16 15.05 12.13
C GLU A 71 -6.23 14.19 13.39
N HIS A 72 -7.43 13.77 13.77
CA HIS A 72 -7.67 13.06 15.02
C HIS A 72 -7.93 11.58 14.83
N ILE A 73 -7.88 11.09 13.60
CA ILE A 73 -8.17 9.70 13.28
C ILE A 73 -6.89 9.03 12.79
N PHE A 74 -6.52 7.93 13.44
CA PHE A 74 -5.35 7.15 13.04
C PHE A 74 -5.74 6.15 11.96
N ILE A 75 -4.86 5.97 10.98
CA ILE A 75 -5.18 5.13 9.85
C ILE A 75 -5.36 3.65 10.24
N HIS A 76 -4.70 3.20 11.31
CA HIS A 76 -4.85 1.81 11.76
C HIS A 76 -6.26 1.51 12.28
N ASP A 77 -7.05 2.54 12.60
CA ASP A 77 -8.43 2.36 13.05
C ASP A 77 -9.42 2.20 11.89
N PHE A 78 -8.96 2.38 10.66
CA PHE A 78 -9.82 2.25 9.49
C PHE A 78 -10.06 0.78 9.15
N GLU A 79 -11.31 0.44 8.87
CA GLU A 79 -11.63 -0.86 8.30
C GLU A 79 -11.21 -0.87 6.83
N ARG A 80 -10.54 -1.95 6.44
CA ARG A 80 -10.17 -2.18 5.04
C ARG A 80 -10.92 -3.40 4.56
N LYS A 81 -11.55 -3.28 3.38
CA LYS A 81 -12.38 -4.36 2.83
C LYS A 81 -11.55 -5.57 2.44
N ALA A 82 -10.39 -5.33 1.89
CA ALA A 82 -9.48 -6.39 1.48
C ALA A 82 -8.08 -5.83 1.49
N ASP A 83 -7.13 -6.61 1.97
CA ASP A 83 -5.74 -6.21 1.92
C ASP A 83 -5.05 -6.80 0.70
N TYR A 84 -4.05 -6.09 0.22
CA TYR A 84 -3.15 -6.61 -0.76
C TYR A 84 -2.26 -7.66 -0.09
N VAL A 85 -2.12 -8.80 -0.73
CA VAL A 85 -1.28 -9.88 -0.23
C VAL A 85 0.15 -9.64 -0.71
N ALA A 86 1.09 -9.67 0.23
CA ALA A 86 2.50 -9.56 -0.08
C ALA A 86 3.06 -10.90 -0.56
N VAL A 87 4.12 -10.84 -1.35
CA VAL A 87 4.86 -12.04 -1.74
C VAL A 87 6.26 -11.98 -1.11
N ALA A 88 6.82 -13.13 -0.85
CA ALA A 88 8.19 -13.22 -0.34
C ALA A 88 9.17 -12.92 -1.46
N ALA A 89 10.35 -12.41 -1.07
CA ALA A 89 11.38 -12.06 -2.03
C ALA A 89 11.84 -13.25 -2.90
N ASP A 90 11.70 -14.47 -2.38
CA ASP A 90 12.08 -15.70 -3.09
C ASP A 90 10.88 -16.39 -3.77
N SER A 91 9.73 -15.74 -3.83
CA SER A 91 8.55 -16.27 -4.51
C SER A 91 8.81 -16.47 -6.00
N ASP A 92 8.08 -17.40 -6.59
CA ASP A 92 8.22 -17.66 -8.02
C ASP A 92 7.36 -16.67 -8.84
N MET A 93 7.60 -16.66 -10.13
CA MET A 93 6.90 -15.77 -11.05
C MET A 93 5.40 -16.04 -11.10
N LYS A 94 5.01 -17.30 -10.91
CA LYS A 94 3.61 -17.67 -10.96
C LYS A 94 2.82 -17.02 -9.83
N ASP A 95 3.37 -17.04 -8.61
CA ASP A 95 2.73 -16.40 -7.46
C ASP A 95 2.64 -14.89 -7.67
N LEU A 96 3.69 -14.29 -8.20
CA LEU A 96 3.71 -12.86 -8.48
C LEU A 96 2.60 -12.48 -9.47
N ILE A 97 2.50 -13.20 -10.57
CA ILE A 97 1.51 -12.91 -11.60
C ILE A 97 0.11 -13.06 -11.05
N SER A 98 -0.13 -14.10 -10.26
CA SER A 98 -1.43 -14.35 -9.65
C SER A 98 -1.88 -13.15 -8.79
N ARG A 99 -0.97 -12.58 -8.00
CA ARG A 99 -1.28 -11.42 -7.16
C ARG A 99 -1.45 -10.15 -7.99
N ALA A 100 -0.60 -9.97 -9.00
CA ALA A 100 -0.64 -8.76 -9.85
C ALA A 100 -1.93 -8.62 -10.63
N MET A 101 -2.66 -9.70 -10.85
CA MET A 101 -3.92 -9.66 -11.56
C MET A 101 -5.05 -9.04 -10.75
N SER A 102 -4.93 -9.01 -9.43
CA SER A 102 -5.99 -8.52 -8.54
C SER A 102 -5.58 -7.29 -7.72
N GLN A 103 -4.34 -6.84 -7.85
CA GLN A 103 -3.79 -5.76 -7.05
C GLN A 103 -3.10 -4.73 -7.95
N ASN A 104 -3.16 -3.45 -7.58
CA ASN A 104 -2.48 -2.40 -8.35
C ASN A 104 -0.96 -2.55 -8.28
N PHE A 105 -0.47 -3.08 -7.18
CA PHE A 105 0.93 -3.42 -7.01
C PHE A 105 1.01 -4.64 -6.09
N VAL A 106 2.18 -5.26 -6.05
CA VAL A 106 2.40 -6.41 -5.17
C VAL A 106 3.50 -6.02 -4.17
N PRO A 107 3.16 -5.93 -2.88
CA PRO A 107 4.18 -5.69 -1.86
C PRO A 107 5.13 -6.88 -1.78
N VAL A 108 6.41 -6.61 -1.58
CA VAL A 108 7.42 -7.67 -1.45
C VAL A 108 8.07 -7.55 -0.07
N VAL A 109 8.18 -8.67 0.61
CA VAL A 109 8.76 -8.74 1.95
C VAL A 109 9.92 -9.74 1.97
N ASP A 110 10.82 -9.55 2.92
CA ASP A 110 11.91 -10.50 3.13
C ASP A 110 11.46 -11.64 4.07
N ASP A 111 12.39 -12.49 4.48
CA ASP A 111 12.10 -13.64 5.32
C ASP A 111 11.70 -13.26 6.76
N GLN A 112 11.85 -11.99 7.13
CA GLN A 112 11.43 -11.45 8.42
C GLN A 112 10.18 -10.58 8.31
N ASN A 113 9.47 -10.67 7.18
CA ASN A 113 8.29 -9.87 6.88
C ASN A 113 8.58 -8.37 6.77
N LYS A 114 9.83 -7.99 6.56
CA LYS A 114 10.18 -6.59 6.35
C LYS A 114 9.85 -6.19 4.91
N PHE A 115 9.21 -5.06 4.77
CA PHE A 115 8.87 -4.52 3.45
C PHE A 115 10.13 -4.07 2.73
N ILE A 116 10.37 -4.60 1.54
CA ILE A 116 11.56 -4.25 0.75
C ILE A 116 11.22 -3.48 -0.53
N GLY A 117 9.96 -3.42 -0.90
CA GLY A 117 9.54 -2.66 -2.08
C GLY A 117 8.27 -3.21 -2.67
N ILE A 118 7.98 -2.79 -3.88
CA ILE A 118 6.79 -3.23 -4.61
C ILE A 118 7.15 -3.68 -6.01
N ILE A 119 6.28 -4.48 -6.60
CA ILE A 119 6.33 -4.81 -8.01
C ILE A 119 5.02 -4.37 -8.62
N THR A 120 5.09 -3.61 -9.71
CA THR A 120 3.91 -3.20 -10.45
C THR A 120 3.78 -4.06 -11.68
N CYS A 121 2.55 -4.28 -12.12
CA CYS A 121 2.34 -5.02 -13.35
C CYS A 121 2.74 -4.14 -14.53
N LEU A 122 3.70 -4.60 -15.33
CA LEU A 122 4.20 -3.85 -16.47
C LEU A 122 3.12 -3.56 -17.50
N LEU A 123 2.05 -4.34 -17.50
CA LEU A 123 0.95 -4.10 -18.42
C LEU A 123 0.21 -2.81 -18.11
N TYR A 124 0.33 -2.30 -16.89
CA TYR A 124 -0.29 -1.04 -16.47
C TYR A 124 0.63 0.15 -16.66
N THR A 125 1.87 -0.08 -17.04
CA THR A 125 2.80 1.00 -17.31
C THR A 125 2.79 1.39 -18.78
N SER A 126 1.70 1.09 -19.46
CA SER A 126 1.58 1.55 -20.83
C SER A 126 1.77 3.05 -20.87
N PRO A 127 2.49 3.55 -21.84
CA PRO A 127 2.70 4.97 -21.96
C PRO A 127 1.38 5.64 -22.28
N SER A 128 0.87 6.25 -21.34
CA SER A 128 -0.30 7.08 -21.56
C SER A 128 0.11 8.50 -21.31
#